data_06dc2a1f6402d10602829fe1e57a5beb
#
_entry.id   06dc2a1f6402d10602829fe1e57a5beb
#
_cell.length_a   1.000
_cell.length_b   1.000
_cell.length_c   1.000
_cell.angle_alpha   90.00
_cell.angle_beta   90.00
_cell.angle_gamma   90.00
#
_symmetry.space_group_name_H-M   'P 1'
#
loop_
_entity.id
_entity.type
_entity.pdbx_description
1 polymer ?
#
loop_
_entity_poly.entity_id
_entity_poly.type
_entity_poly.pdbx_seq_one_letter_code
_entity_poly.pdbx_strand_id
1 'polypeptide(L)'
;MYQKLTELKRKDSFVSLYYDSEDREKFLFGKIEAIDEYFILLSAYNNVGMTAGLFMLPLDDVIRIEYGDPYSERMKKLIGNVAGAPSGVTEPVLLSMLEHCAVSGRVTAFELDRSGNDDVTGVIECIERDTVTVRQIDLYGADDGFTCFRIEDITFIKHDSDVLSALTKLRAMRSDGE
;
A
#
# COMPACT_ATOMS: atom_id res chain seq x y z
N MET A 1 11.00 9.60 -14.74
CA MET A 1 9.86 8.86 -14.16
C MET A 1 8.93 9.81 -13.40
N TYR A 2 9.38 10.51 -12.36
CA TYR A 2 8.62 11.42 -11.47
C TYR A 2 7.67 12.37 -12.20
N GLN A 3 8.18 13.19 -13.14
CA GLN A 3 7.36 14.17 -13.86
C GLN A 3 6.18 13.53 -14.61
N LYS A 4 6.40 12.33 -15.19
CA LYS A 4 5.34 11.62 -15.91
C LYS A 4 4.28 11.07 -14.98
N LEU A 5 4.66 10.50 -13.84
CA LEU A 5 3.73 10.01 -12.83
C LEU A 5 2.92 11.16 -12.20
N THR A 6 3.56 12.30 -11.93
CA THR A 6 2.88 13.51 -11.44
C THR A 6 1.84 14.04 -12.47
N GLU A 7 2.18 14.00 -13.75
CA GLU A 7 1.22 14.35 -14.82
C GLU A 7 0.01 13.41 -14.83
N LEU A 8 0.25 12.08 -14.72
CA LEU A 8 -0.80 11.06 -14.71
C LEU A 8 -1.68 11.15 -13.46
N LYS A 9 -1.08 11.44 -12.29
CA LYS A 9 -1.83 11.74 -11.06
C LYS A 9 -2.77 12.92 -11.26
N ARG A 10 -2.26 14.05 -11.78
CA ARG A 10 -3.07 15.25 -12.02
C ARG A 10 -4.24 15.01 -12.99
N LYS A 11 -4.08 14.08 -13.93
CA LYS A 11 -5.12 13.67 -14.89
C LYS A 11 -6.07 12.61 -14.34
N ASP A 12 -5.90 12.19 -13.11
CA ASP A 12 -6.65 11.09 -12.48
C ASP A 12 -6.63 9.81 -13.34
N SER A 13 -5.47 9.53 -13.94
CA SER A 13 -5.30 8.41 -14.86
C SER A 13 -5.04 7.10 -14.13
N PHE A 14 -5.61 6.00 -14.64
CA PHE A 14 -5.19 4.67 -14.23
C PHE A 14 -3.83 4.33 -14.84
N VAL A 15 -3.00 3.66 -14.08
CA VAL A 15 -1.65 3.25 -14.47
C VAL A 15 -1.39 1.80 -14.06
N SER A 16 -0.56 1.09 -14.85
CA SER A 16 0.10 -0.15 -14.44
C SER A 16 1.53 0.19 -14.06
N LEU A 17 1.91 -0.04 -12.79
CA LEU A 17 3.26 0.17 -12.29
C LEU A 17 3.99 -1.17 -12.20
N TYR A 18 5.05 -1.35 -12.97
CA TYR A 18 5.95 -2.50 -12.92
C TYR A 18 7.13 -2.14 -12.04
N TYR A 19 7.37 -2.92 -10.99
CA TYR A 19 8.33 -2.58 -9.94
C TYR A 19 9.23 -3.74 -9.52
N ASP A 20 8.96 -4.96 -10.01
CA ASP A 20 9.75 -6.13 -9.66
C ASP A 20 10.76 -6.43 -10.78
N SER A 21 12.07 -6.38 -10.45
CA SER A 21 13.14 -6.63 -11.43
C SER A 21 13.29 -8.11 -11.79
N GLU A 22 12.83 -9.02 -10.92
CA GLU A 22 12.89 -10.45 -11.12
C GLU A 22 11.66 -10.97 -11.86
N ASP A 23 10.49 -10.37 -11.59
CA ASP A 23 9.24 -10.68 -12.30
C ASP A 23 8.73 -9.45 -13.07
N ARG A 24 9.18 -9.33 -14.32
CA ARG A 24 8.84 -8.20 -15.20
C ARG A 24 7.39 -8.13 -15.63
N GLU A 25 6.60 -9.15 -15.37
CA GLU A 25 5.16 -9.18 -15.66
C GLU A 25 4.32 -8.77 -14.43
N LYS A 26 4.95 -8.73 -13.26
CA LYS A 26 4.29 -8.30 -12.01
C LYS A 26 4.10 -6.79 -12.00
N PHE A 27 2.88 -6.36 -11.81
CA PHE A 27 2.52 -4.94 -11.74
C PHE A 27 1.38 -4.68 -10.76
N LEU A 28 1.31 -3.45 -10.30
CA LEU A 28 0.15 -2.91 -9.60
C LEU A 28 -0.66 -2.06 -10.57
N PHE A 29 -1.97 -2.29 -10.65
CA PHE A 29 -2.88 -1.47 -11.44
C PHE A 29 -3.71 -0.58 -10.53
N GLY A 30 -3.75 0.72 -10.78
CA GLY A 30 -4.52 1.61 -9.94
C GLY A 30 -4.40 3.09 -10.29
N LYS A 31 -4.77 3.94 -9.32
CA LYS A 31 -4.62 5.39 -9.38
C LYS A 31 -3.56 5.86 -8.40
N ILE A 32 -2.81 6.88 -8.79
CA ILE A 32 -1.78 7.49 -7.94
C ILE A 32 -2.46 8.42 -6.94
N GLU A 33 -2.42 8.06 -5.66
CA GLU A 33 -2.96 8.86 -4.56
C GLU A 33 -2.00 9.96 -4.14
N ALA A 34 -0.73 9.60 -3.91
CA ALA A 34 0.34 10.52 -3.53
C ALA A 34 1.65 10.14 -4.23
N ILE A 35 2.52 11.11 -4.41
CA ILE A 35 3.86 10.93 -4.97
C ILE A 35 4.75 12.06 -4.49
N ASP A 36 5.95 11.73 -4.03
CA ASP A 36 7.05 12.67 -3.79
C ASP A 36 8.33 12.22 -4.51
N GLU A 37 9.47 12.78 -4.18
CA GLU A 37 10.75 12.44 -4.81
C GLU A 37 11.22 11.01 -4.49
N TYR A 38 10.72 10.39 -3.42
CA TYR A 38 11.18 9.10 -2.92
C TYR A 38 10.15 7.99 -3.05
N PHE A 39 8.86 8.29 -2.89
CA PHE A 39 7.80 7.29 -2.79
C PHE A 39 6.60 7.62 -3.67
N ILE A 40 5.92 6.57 -4.08
CA ILE A 40 4.61 6.63 -4.75
C ILE A 40 3.61 5.78 -3.98
N LEU A 41 2.41 6.32 -3.77
CA LEU A 41 1.26 5.62 -3.22
C LEU A 41 0.23 5.38 -4.30
N LEU A 42 -0.20 4.13 -4.43
CA LEU A 42 -1.21 3.69 -5.37
C LEU A 42 -2.44 3.15 -4.63
N SER A 43 -3.62 3.60 -5.02
CA SER A 43 -4.88 2.92 -4.74
C SER A 43 -5.08 1.86 -5.81
N ALA A 44 -4.88 0.59 -5.44
CA ALA A 44 -4.80 -0.51 -6.40
C ALA A 44 -6.13 -1.26 -6.57
N TYR A 45 -6.28 -1.89 -7.73
CA TYR A 45 -7.42 -2.74 -8.09
C TYR A 45 -6.92 -4.08 -8.61
N ASN A 46 -7.64 -5.15 -8.27
CA ASN A 46 -7.37 -6.48 -8.78
C ASN A 46 -7.93 -6.65 -10.22
N ASN A 47 -7.64 -7.78 -10.84
CA ASN A 47 -7.99 -8.09 -12.24
C ASN A 47 -9.50 -8.19 -12.54
N VAL A 48 -10.34 -8.16 -11.51
CA VAL A 48 -11.81 -8.13 -11.62
C VAL A 48 -12.41 -6.76 -11.26
N GLY A 49 -11.57 -5.74 -11.03
CA GLY A 49 -11.98 -4.36 -10.78
C GLY A 49 -12.37 -4.06 -9.34
N MET A 50 -12.07 -4.95 -8.39
CA MET A 50 -12.28 -4.71 -6.96
C MET A 50 -11.06 -4.02 -6.36
N THR A 51 -11.28 -3.20 -5.35
CA THR A 51 -10.21 -2.54 -4.58
C THR A 51 -9.26 -3.59 -4.00
N ALA A 52 -7.97 -3.44 -4.25
CA ALA A 52 -6.93 -4.32 -3.74
C ALA A 52 -6.15 -3.71 -2.56
N GLY A 53 -6.42 -2.45 -2.21
CA GLY A 53 -5.81 -1.73 -1.10
C GLY A 53 -4.87 -0.60 -1.55
N LEU A 54 -4.15 -0.07 -0.57
CA LEU A 54 -3.13 0.96 -0.75
C LEU A 54 -1.75 0.30 -0.78
N PHE A 55 -0.93 0.71 -1.74
CA PHE A 55 0.43 0.21 -1.92
C PHE A 55 1.38 1.39 -2.06
N MET A 56 2.31 1.51 -1.13
CA MET A 56 3.39 2.48 -1.19
C MET A 56 4.70 1.77 -1.54
N LEU A 57 5.46 2.32 -2.47
CA LEU A 57 6.76 1.79 -2.90
C LEU A 57 7.73 2.90 -3.25
N PRO A 58 9.06 2.63 -3.23
CA PRO A 58 10.05 3.59 -3.67
C PRO A 58 9.86 3.94 -5.14
N LEU A 59 9.98 5.22 -5.46
CA LEU A 59 9.86 5.69 -6.84
C LEU A 59 10.93 5.10 -7.75
N ASP A 60 12.12 4.87 -7.21
CA ASP A 60 13.25 4.30 -7.94
C ASP A 60 13.06 2.80 -8.29
N ASP A 61 12.16 2.11 -7.60
CA ASP A 61 11.80 0.73 -7.92
C ASP A 61 10.82 0.63 -9.10
N VAL A 62 10.24 1.76 -9.55
CA VAL A 62 9.35 1.77 -10.70
C VAL A 62 10.15 1.64 -12.00
N ILE A 63 10.12 0.46 -12.60
CA ILE A 63 10.87 0.08 -13.80
C ILE A 63 10.16 0.59 -15.06
N ARG A 64 8.84 0.39 -15.12
CA ARG A 64 8.00 0.69 -16.28
C ARG A 64 6.61 1.14 -15.85
N ILE A 65 6.00 2.01 -16.64
CA ILE A 65 4.60 2.41 -16.48
C ILE A 65 3.86 2.20 -17.80
N GLU A 66 2.63 1.70 -17.72
CA GLU A 66 1.70 1.62 -18.84
C GLU A 66 0.41 2.36 -18.48
N TYR A 67 -0.19 3.02 -19.44
CA TYR A 67 -1.43 3.78 -19.27
C TYR A 67 -2.10 4.01 -20.63
N GLY A 68 -3.43 4.13 -20.62
CA GLY A 68 -4.22 4.39 -21.83
C GLY A 68 -4.22 3.24 -22.84
N ASP A 69 -3.86 2.05 -22.42
CA ASP A 69 -3.84 0.82 -23.20
C ASP A 69 -5.19 0.07 -23.12
N PRO A 70 -5.40 -0.98 -23.94
CA PRO A 70 -6.65 -1.76 -23.91
C PRO A 70 -6.95 -2.39 -22.55
N TYR A 71 -5.92 -2.76 -21.77
CA TYR A 71 -6.10 -3.29 -20.42
C TYR A 71 -6.68 -2.22 -19.49
N SER A 72 -6.11 -1.01 -19.48
CA SER A 72 -6.59 0.12 -18.70
C SER A 72 -8.04 0.48 -19.05
N GLU A 73 -8.41 0.46 -20.33
CA GLU A 73 -9.79 0.74 -20.78
C GLU A 73 -10.77 -0.35 -20.35
N ARG A 74 -10.36 -1.61 -20.36
CA ARG A 74 -11.15 -2.72 -19.82
C ARG A 74 -11.36 -2.56 -18.32
N MET A 75 -10.29 -2.27 -17.59
CA MET A 75 -10.33 -2.11 -16.15
C MET A 75 -11.21 -0.93 -15.70
N LYS A 76 -11.15 0.20 -16.39
CA LYS A 76 -12.06 1.34 -16.14
C LYS A 76 -13.53 0.94 -16.21
N LYS A 77 -13.90 0.08 -17.16
CA LYS A 77 -15.29 -0.42 -17.30
C LYS A 77 -15.68 -1.34 -16.15
N LEU A 78 -14.75 -2.19 -15.65
CA LEU A 78 -15.00 -3.10 -14.55
C LEU A 78 -15.11 -2.35 -13.21
N ILE A 79 -14.23 -1.38 -12.96
CA ILE A 79 -14.23 -0.54 -11.77
C ILE A 79 -15.45 0.38 -11.73
N GLY A 80 -15.90 0.86 -12.91
CA GLY A 80 -17.03 1.76 -13.04
C GLY A 80 -16.79 3.09 -12.30
N ASN A 81 -17.86 3.64 -11.68
CA ASN A 81 -17.81 4.89 -10.92
C ASN A 81 -17.50 4.65 -9.43
N VAL A 82 -17.05 3.46 -9.04
CA VAL A 82 -16.65 3.18 -7.66
C VAL A 82 -15.25 3.76 -7.43
N ALA A 83 -15.18 5.08 -7.32
CA ALA A 83 -14.01 5.72 -6.77
C ALA A 83 -13.96 5.41 -5.27
N GLY A 84 -12.93 4.69 -4.82
CA GLY A 84 -12.62 4.63 -3.39
C GLY A 84 -12.48 6.04 -2.83
N ALA A 85 -12.82 6.24 -1.56
CA ALA A 85 -12.53 7.50 -0.90
C ALA A 85 -11.02 7.73 -0.95
N PRO A 86 -10.54 8.96 -1.24
CA PRO A 86 -9.11 9.28 -1.20
C PRO A 86 -8.52 8.92 0.16
N SER A 87 -7.30 8.39 0.17
CA SER A 87 -6.60 8.04 1.42
C SER A 87 -6.34 9.25 2.33
N GLY A 88 -6.27 10.44 1.75
CA GLY A 88 -5.86 11.66 2.45
C GLY A 88 -4.35 11.75 2.67
N VAL A 89 -3.58 10.78 2.18
CA VAL A 89 -2.12 10.80 2.25
C VAL A 89 -1.56 11.91 1.35
N THR A 90 -0.61 12.69 1.89
CA THR A 90 0.03 13.82 1.23
C THR A 90 1.56 13.69 1.31
N GLU A 91 2.29 14.66 0.81
CA GLU A 91 3.74 14.76 0.99
C GLU A 91 4.08 15.22 2.42
N PRO A 92 5.13 14.67 3.06
CA PRO A 92 5.97 13.54 2.61
C PRO A 92 5.23 12.20 2.66
N VAL A 93 5.27 11.44 1.55
CA VAL A 93 4.38 10.27 1.34
C VAL A 93 4.57 9.20 2.40
N LEU A 94 5.81 8.84 2.74
CA LEU A 94 6.10 7.80 3.73
C LEU A 94 5.53 8.13 5.11
N LEU A 95 5.82 9.33 5.63
CA LEU A 95 5.36 9.73 6.97
C LEU A 95 3.84 9.84 7.01
N SER A 96 3.24 10.48 6.00
CA SER A 96 1.79 10.62 5.91
C SER A 96 1.08 9.26 5.76
N MET A 97 1.69 8.30 5.05
CA MET A 97 1.18 6.93 4.96
C MET A 97 1.24 6.19 6.31
N LEU A 98 2.35 6.34 7.05
CA LEU A 98 2.48 5.76 8.39
C LEU A 98 1.43 6.33 9.36
N GLU A 99 1.20 7.64 9.33
CA GLU A 99 0.16 8.29 10.12
C GLU A 99 -1.24 7.79 9.74
N HIS A 100 -1.52 7.65 8.45
CA HIS A 100 -2.78 7.09 7.95
C HIS A 100 -3.00 5.66 8.48
N CYS A 101 -1.99 4.79 8.40
CA CYS A 101 -2.05 3.42 8.91
C CYS A 101 -2.27 3.40 10.44
N ALA A 102 -1.55 4.24 11.19
CA ALA A 102 -1.69 4.32 12.65
C ALA A 102 -3.10 4.78 13.06
N VAL A 103 -3.62 5.85 12.44
CA VAL A 103 -4.96 6.38 12.73
C VAL A 103 -6.06 5.37 12.37
N SER A 104 -5.88 4.60 11.30
CA SER A 104 -6.85 3.58 10.89
C SER A 104 -6.97 2.44 11.90
N GLY A 105 -5.91 2.14 12.65
CA GLY A 105 -5.83 1.01 13.59
C GLY A 105 -5.97 -0.36 12.92
N ARG A 106 -5.79 -0.44 11.59
CA ARG A 106 -5.94 -1.65 10.79
C ARG A 106 -4.60 -2.36 10.59
N VAL A 107 -4.67 -3.66 10.30
CA VAL A 107 -3.47 -4.44 10.01
C VAL A 107 -2.81 -3.92 8.73
N THR A 108 -1.51 -3.70 8.82
CA THR A 108 -0.63 -3.21 7.76
C THR A 108 0.54 -4.17 7.61
N ALA A 109 1.02 -4.37 6.40
CA ALA A 109 2.23 -5.14 6.14
C ALA A 109 3.35 -4.23 5.64
N PHE A 110 4.56 -4.50 6.10
CA PHE A 110 5.78 -3.75 5.80
C PHE A 110 6.82 -4.69 5.21
N GLU A 111 7.46 -4.26 4.14
CA GLU A 111 8.70 -4.82 3.66
C GLU A 111 9.85 -3.94 4.13
N LEU A 112 10.93 -4.55 4.61
CA LEU A 112 12.12 -3.86 5.09
C LEU A 112 13.30 -4.23 4.19
N ASP A 113 14.10 -3.24 3.88
CA ASP A 113 15.40 -3.40 3.19
C ASP A 113 15.32 -4.22 1.87
N ARG A 114 14.23 -4.04 1.12
CA ARG A 114 13.96 -4.74 -0.16
C ARG A 114 14.03 -6.28 -0.06
N SER A 115 13.54 -6.82 1.04
CA SER A 115 13.54 -8.28 1.28
C SER A 115 12.68 -9.07 0.28
N GLY A 116 11.73 -8.41 -0.39
CA GLY A 116 10.73 -9.05 -1.27
C GLY A 116 9.60 -9.76 -0.52
N ASN A 117 9.53 -9.59 0.82
CA ASN A 117 8.55 -10.25 1.68
C ASN A 117 7.78 -9.24 2.54
N ASP A 118 6.65 -9.67 3.09
CA ASP A 118 5.97 -8.95 4.17
C ASP A 118 6.68 -9.29 5.49
N ASP A 119 7.78 -8.58 5.82
CA ASP A 119 8.64 -8.88 6.97
C ASP A 119 7.94 -8.63 8.31
N VAL A 120 7.08 -7.62 8.34
CA VAL A 120 6.30 -7.26 9.53
C VAL A 120 4.85 -7.06 9.14
N THR A 121 3.94 -7.78 9.80
CA THR A 121 2.50 -7.63 9.64
C THR A 121 1.85 -7.37 10.98
N GLY A 122 1.10 -6.27 11.10
CA GLY A 122 0.48 -5.91 12.37
C GLY A 122 -0.16 -4.53 12.37
N VAL A 123 -0.45 -4.04 13.56
CA VAL A 123 -1.04 -2.71 13.79
C VAL A 123 0.03 -1.78 14.35
N ILE A 124 0.16 -0.58 13.79
CA ILE A 124 1.08 0.43 14.31
C ILE A 124 0.65 0.83 15.72
N GLU A 125 1.54 0.64 16.68
CA GLU A 125 1.35 1.01 18.08
C GLU A 125 1.81 2.44 18.35
N CYS A 126 3.00 2.78 17.85
CA CYS A 126 3.51 4.15 17.90
C CYS A 126 4.51 4.43 16.78
N ILE A 127 4.61 5.71 16.43
CA ILE A 127 5.63 6.26 15.52
C ILE A 127 6.46 7.23 16.34
N GLU A 128 7.75 6.98 16.44
CA GLU A 128 8.72 7.85 17.07
C GLU A 128 9.52 8.60 16.01
N ARG A 129 10.54 9.36 16.42
CA ARG A 129 11.27 10.23 15.50
C ARG A 129 11.84 9.50 14.28
N ASP A 130 12.38 8.31 14.46
CA ASP A 130 13.10 7.53 13.45
C ASP A 130 12.69 6.05 13.41
N THR A 131 11.71 5.65 14.25
CA THR A 131 11.27 4.26 14.39
C THR A 131 9.76 4.13 14.38
N VAL A 132 9.31 2.94 13.98
CA VAL A 132 7.92 2.49 14.10
C VAL A 132 7.89 1.25 14.95
N THR A 133 6.99 1.22 15.95
CA THR A 133 6.67 0.01 16.73
C THR A 133 5.34 -0.55 16.23
N VAL A 134 5.35 -1.82 15.88
CA VAL A 134 4.19 -2.57 15.38
C VAL A 134 3.87 -3.69 16.34
N ARG A 135 2.60 -3.81 16.74
CA ARG A 135 2.05 -4.99 17.38
C ARG A 135 1.77 -6.02 16.30
N GLN A 136 2.57 -7.08 16.27
CA GLN A 136 2.47 -8.12 15.26
C GLN A 136 1.21 -8.94 15.42
N ILE A 137 0.67 -9.38 14.29
CA ILE A 137 -0.55 -10.19 14.20
C ILE A 137 -0.22 -11.47 13.43
N ASP A 138 -0.54 -12.61 14.01
CA ASP A 138 -0.38 -13.90 13.34
C ASP A 138 -1.46 -14.14 12.26
N LEU A 139 -1.34 -15.25 11.53
CA LEU A 139 -2.28 -15.62 10.46
C LEU A 139 -3.71 -15.91 10.94
N TYR A 140 -3.91 -16.02 12.25
CA TYR A 140 -5.21 -16.26 12.88
C TYR A 140 -5.80 -15.02 13.53
N GLY A 141 -5.14 -13.87 13.40
CA GLY A 141 -5.56 -12.60 13.98
C GLY A 141 -5.23 -12.44 15.46
N ALA A 142 -4.36 -13.29 16.02
CA ALA A 142 -3.91 -13.13 17.40
C ALA A 142 -2.68 -12.22 17.47
N ASP A 143 -2.54 -11.52 18.61
CA ASP A 143 -1.35 -10.71 18.88
C ASP A 143 -0.12 -11.62 19.02
N ASP A 144 0.97 -11.30 18.31
CA ASP A 144 2.23 -12.06 18.25
C ASP A 144 3.44 -11.20 18.69
N GLY A 145 3.23 -10.44 19.76
CA GLY A 145 4.27 -9.57 20.34
C GLY A 145 4.46 -8.25 19.59
N PHE A 146 5.63 -7.64 19.80
CA PHE A 146 5.97 -6.33 19.24
C PHE A 146 7.28 -6.41 18.48
N THR A 147 7.36 -5.64 17.41
CA THR A 147 8.61 -5.37 16.70
C THR A 147 8.80 -3.87 16.53
N CYS A 148 10.04 -3.42 16.57
CA CYS A 148 10.43 -2.04 16.35
C CYS A 148 11.50 -2.01 15.26
N PHE A 149 11.33 -1.15 14.25
CA PHE A 149 12.25 -1.00 13.12
C PHE A 149 12.39 0.47 12.73
N ARG A 150 13.44 0.81 11.98
CA ARG A 150 13.67 2.18 11.53
C ARG A 150 12.78 2.54 10.36
N ILE A 151 12.31 3.78 10.34
CA ILE A 151 11.49 4.32 9.24
C ILE A 151 12.27 4.28 7.91
N GLU A 152 13.58 4.53 7.96
CA GLU A 152 14.44 4.53 6.76
C GLU A 152 14.60 3.15 6.10
N ASP A 153 14.36 2.05 6.85
CA ASP A 153 14.45 0.69 6.32
C ASP A 153 13.15 0.25 5.59
N ILE A 154 12.07 1.04 5.68
CA ILE A 154 10.79 0.70 5.03
C ILE A 154 10.92 0.91 3.52
N THR A 155 10.71 -0.16 2.77
CA THR A 155 10.74 -0.14 1.31
C THR A 155 9.39 -0.44 0.65
N PHE A 156 8.44 -1.03 1.38
CA PHE A 156 7.10 -1.25 0.86
C PHE A 156 6.07 -1.23 1.99
N ILE A 157 4.90 -0.64 1.75
CA ILE A 157 3.76 -0.72 2.67
C ILE A 157 2.55 -1.21 1.89
N LYS A 158 1.88 -2.23 2.45
CA LYS A 158 0.55 -2.69 2.00
C LYS A 158 -0.46 -2.39 3.09
N HIS A 159 -1.56 -1.76 2.72
CA HIS A 159 -2.65 -1.43 3.63
C HIS A 159 -3.99 -1.70 2.95
N ASP A 160 -4.99 -2.17 3.71
CA ASP A 160 -6.34 -2.44 3.21
C ASP A 160 -6.44 -3.46 2.06
N SER A 161 -5.42 -4.31 1.87
CA SER A 161 -5.55 -5.45 0.95
C SER A 161 -6.55 -6.48 1.48
N ASP A 162 -7.06 -7.36 0.60
CA ASP A 162 -8.03 -8.39 0.98
C ASP A 162 -7.55 -9.23 2.17
N VAL A 163 -6.28 -9.66 2.14
CA VAL A 163 -5.66 -10.44 3.22
C VAL A 163 -5.58 -9.66 4.52
N LEU A 164 -5.08 -8.42 4.47
CA LEU A 164 -4.94 -7.56 5.65
C LEU A 164 -6.29 -7.15 6.23
N SER A 165 -7.27 -6.94 5.37
CA SER A 165 -8.67 -6.67 5.78
C SER A 165 -9.30 -7.88 6.47
N ALA A 166 -8.99 -9.10 6.01
CA ALA A 166 -9.42 -10.33 6.67
C ALA A 166 -8.76 -10.48 8.05
N LEU A 167 -7.45 -10.23 8.17
CA LEU A 167 -6.73 -10.24 9.46
C LEU A 167 -7.30 -9.18 10.43
N THR A 168 -7.59 -7.99 9.95
CA THR A 168 -8.22 -6.93 10.75
C THR A 168 -9.58 -7.39 11.31
N LYS A 169 -10.40 -8.07 10.51
CA LYS A 169 -11.69 -8.63 10.96
C LYS A 169 -11.50 -9.76 11.97
N LEU A 170 -10.57 -10.69 11.73
CA LEU A 170 -10.28 -11.78 12.65
C LEU A 170 -9.83 -11.26 14.02
N ARG A 171 -8.97 -10.24 14.03
CA ARG A 171 -8.53 -9.57 15.26
C ARG A 171 -9.68 -8.94 16.03
N ALA A 172 -10.56 -8.22 15.35
CA ALA A 172 -11.75 -7.60 15.97
C ALA A 172 -12.66 -8.64 16.61
N MET A 173 -12.93 -9.77 15.94
CA MET A 173 -13.77 -10.85 16.46
C MET A 173 -13.20 -11.49 17.72
N ARG A 174 -11.87 -11.51 17.91
CA ARG A 174 -11.22 -12.02 19.14
C ARG A 174 -11.40 -11.05 20.30
N SER A 175 -11.23 -9.75 20.05
CA SER A 175 -11.38 -8.71 21.09
C SER A 175 -12.80 -8.61 21.62
N ASP A 176 -13.83 -8.97 20.84
CA ASP A 176 -15.24 -8.97 21.25
C ASP A 176 -15.64 -10.26 22.01
N GLY A 177 -14.78 -11.28 22.03
CA GLY A 177 -15.04 -12.59 22.65
C GLY A 177 -14.33 -12.81 24.00
N GLU A 178 -13.48 -11.88 24.43
CA GLU A 178 -12.85 -11.85 25.76
C GLU A 178 -13.56 -10.86 26.70
#